data_c518fd2b4ed03fd51f8dae1c2d38aa50
#
_entry.id   c518fd2b4ed03fd51f8dae1c2d38aa50
#
_cell.length_a   1.000
_cell.length_b   1.000
_cell.length_c   1.000
_cell.angle_alpha   90.00
_cell.angle_beta   90.00
_cell.angle_gamma   90.00
#
_symmetry.space_group_name_H-M   'P 1'
#
loop_
_entity.id
_entity.type
_entity.pdbx_description
1 polymer ?
#
loop_
_entity_poly.entity_id
_entity_poly.type
_entity_poly.pdbx_seq_one_letter_code
_entity_poly.pdbx_strand_id
1 'polypeptide(L)'
;MPNWTSNTLKVKGNKSDRDAFAKSMADFIKDKVKPLVAEWVASNPDKCRKEYERSVTPKIDFNFVIPMPKELEGTTSPRPKTRDEIMQLAKDHSWDEESLKWRLEHALSDEDAARLDELKSRFGYDNWYEWCIVNWGTKWNACHSEDCDVVETAQMTIYRFSTAWSPPTPFVHALAIAFPKLTFRLEYTLEGESGKWSMTGDPEKYEGCRKALKEQNERLEQAAIKIISSL
;
A
#
# COMPACT_ATOMS: atom_id res chain seq x y z
N MET A 1 18.05 2.98 -5.06
CA MET A 1 17.24 1.76 -4.81
C MET A 1 16.73 1.86 -3.38
N PRO A 2 15.52 1.42 -3.07
CA PRO A 2 15.09 1.39 -1.68
C PRO A 2 15.87 0.32 -0.90
N ASN A 3 16.06 0.56 0.38
CA ASN A 3 16.48 -0.49 1.30
C ASN A 3 15.31 -1.47 1.46
N TRP A 4 15.58 -2.74 1.23
CA TRP A 4 14.55 -3.77 1.29
C TRP A 4 14.43 -4.36 2.67
N THR A 5 13.19 -4.41 3.17
CA THR A 5 12.83 -5.15 4.38
C THR A 5 12.35 -6.54 3.98
N SER A 6 13.04 -7.57 4.43
CA SER A 6 12.62 -8.96 4.27
C SER A 6 11.59 -9.30 5.35
N ASN A 7 10.42 -9.78 4.94
CA ASN A 7 9.30 -10.08 5.83
C ASN A 7 8.96 -11.57 5.81
N THR A 8 8.65 -12.11 6.96
CA THR A 8 8.11 -13.46 7.15
C THR A 8 6.83 -13.36 7.97
N LEU A 9 5.69 -13.47 7.30
CA LEU A 9 4.38 -13.47 7.94
C LEU A 9 3.93 -14.91 8.21
N LYS A 10 3.82 -15.27 9.48
CA LYS A 10 3.36 -16.58 9.95
C LYS A 10 1.89 -16.49 10.36
N VAL A 11 1.04 -17.25 9.69
CA VAL A 11 -0.40 -17.33 9.93
C VAL A 11 -0.71 -18.61 10.67
N LYS A 12 -1.23 -18.50 11.89
CA LYS A 12 -1.60 -19.61 12.77
C LYS A 12 -3.09 -19.64 13.03
N GLY A 13 -3.63 -20.81 13.24
CA GLY A 13 -5.04 -21.11 13.51
C GLY A 13 -5.35 -22.55 13.14
N ASN A 14 -6.61 -22.95 13.20
CA ASN A 14 -6.99 -24.25 12.69
C ASN A 14 -6.80 -24.32 11.16
N LYS A 15 -6.64 -25.52 10.63
CA LYS A 15 -6.34 -25.71 9.20
C LYS A 15 -7.41 -25.12 8.29
N SER A 16 -8.68 -25.30 8.63
CA SER A 16 -9.80 -24.81 7.80
C SER A 16 -9.79 -23.29 7.68
N ASP A 17 -9.54 -22.54 8.77
CA ASP A 17 -9.50 -21.08 8.73
C ASP A 17 -8.26 -20.56 7.96
N ARG A 18 -7.11 -21.27 8.08
CA ARG A 18 -5.91 -20.94 7.30
C ARG A 18 -6.08 -21.22 5.81
N ASP A 19 -6.71 -22.35 5.45
CA ASP A 19 -7.02 -22.68 4.07
C ASP A 19 -8.01 -21.68 3.47
N ALA A 20 -9.01 -21.25 4.23
CA ALA A 20 -9.97 -20.22 3.80
C ALA A 20 -9.28 -18.87 3.56
N PHE A 21 -8.38 -18.45 4.45
CA PHE A 21 -7.57 -17.24 4.26
C PHE A 21 -6.69 -17.33 3.01
N ALA A 22 -5.93 -18.43 2.87
CA ALA A 22 -5.05 -18.64 1.73
C ALA A 22 -5.83 -18.65 0.40
N LYS A 23 -7.00 -19.30 0.38
CA LYS A 23 -7.88 -19.31 -0.78
C LYS A 23 -8.40 -17.91 -1.10
N SER A 24 -8.89 -17.16 -0.12
CA SER A 24 -9.40 -15.81 -0.35
C SER A 24 -8.32 -14.86 -0.90
N MET A 25 -7.10 -14.94 -0.41
CA MET A 25 -5.95 -14.18 -0.93
C MET A 25 -5.63 -14.59 -2.36
N ALA A 26 -5.59 -15.90 -2.64
CA ALA A 26 -5.30 -16.43 -3.98
C ALA A 26 -6.38 -16.04 -4.99
N ASP A 27 -7.66 -16.10 -4.61
CA ASP A 27 -8.79 -15.68 -5.45
C ASP A 27 -8.72 -14.18 -5.72
N PHE A 28 -8.45 -13.34 -4.72
CA PHE A 28 -8.25 -11.91 -4.89
C PHE A 28 -7.11 -11.60 -5.88
N ILE A 29 -5.96 -12.24 -5.72
CA ILE A 29 -4.81 -12.06 -6.62
C ILE A 29 -5.16 -12.49 -8.04
N LYS A 30 -5.85 -13.62 -8.19
CA LYS A 30 -6.29 -14.12 -9.50
C LYS A 30 -7.24 -13.13 -10.20
N ASP A 31 -8.21 -12.61 -9.49
CA ASP A 31 -9.31 -11.87 -10.08
C ASP A 31 -9.02 -10.36 -10.21
N LYS A 32 -8.19 -9.80 -9.35
CA LYS A 32 -7.89 -8.36 -9.31
C LYS A 32 -6.47 -8.01 -9.75
N VAL A 33 -5.47 -8.80 -9.38
CA VAL A 33 -4.06 -8.44 -9.60
C VAL A 33 -3.53 -8.99 -10.92
N LYS A 34 -3.79 -10.26 -11.23
CA LYS A 34 -3.29 -10.87 -12.48
C LYS A 34 -3.72 -10.16 -13.76
N PRO A 35 -4.97 -9.68 -13.90
CA PRO A 35 -5.35 -8.91 -15.08
C PRO A 35 -4.54 -7.63 -15.26
N LEU A 36 -4.26 -6.89 -14.17
CA LEU A 36 -3.45 -5.67 -14.20
C LEU A 36 -2.00 -5.96 -14.58
N VAL A 37 -1.43 -7.05 -14.06
CA VAL A 37 -0.08 -7.50 -14.42
C VAL A 37 -0.03 -7.88 -15.91
N ALA A 38 -1.03 -8.60 -16.41
CA ALA A 38 -1.09 -9.00 -17.83
C ALA A 38 -1.21 -7.78 -18.75
N GLU A 39 -2.00 -6.78 -18.40
CA GLU A 39 -2.13 -5.53 -19.14
C GLU A 39 -0.81 -4.74 -19.16
N TRP A 40 -0.13 -4.66 -18.01
CA TRP A 40 1.17 -4.00 -17.91
C TRP A 40 2.23 -4.71 -18.75
N VAL A 41 2.28 -6.05 -18.71
CA VAL A 41 3.18 -6.87 -19.53
C VAL A 41 2.92 -6.64 -21.02
N ALA A 42 1.66 -6.63 -21.45
CA ALA A 42 1.28 -6.38 -22.83
C ALA A 42 1.70 -4.98 -23.30
N SER A 43 1.65 -3.99 -22.41
CA SER A 43 2.05 -2.60 -22.69
C SER A 43 3.57 -2.37 -22.64
N ASN A 44 4.36 -3.33 -22.14
CA ASN A 44 5.81 -3.22 -21.96
C ASN A 44 6.56 -4.48 -22.45
N PRO A 45 6.40 -4.90 -23.73
CA PRO A 45 6.92 -6.17 -24.22
C PRO A 45 8.45 -6.28 -24.13
N ASP A 46 9.16 -5.17 -24.30
CA ASP A 46 10.63 -5.13 -24.27
C ASP A 46 11.22 -5.28 -22.86
N LYS A 47 10.41 -5.08 -21.83
CA LYS A 47 10.83 -5.16 -20.43
C LYS A 47 10.52 -6.53 -19.79
N CYS A 48 9.73 -7.36 -20.48
CA CYS A 48 9.17 -8.56 -19.91
C CYS A 48 9.70 -9.82 -20.59
N ARG A 49 10.62 -10.53 -19.92
CA ARG A 49 10.88 -11.95 -20.20
C ARG A 49 9.88 -12.80 -19.43
N LYS A 50 9.55 -14.00 -19.93
CA LYS A 50 8.63 -14.97 -19.27
C LYS A 50 9.00 -15.29 -17.81
N GLU A 51 10.27 -15.15 -17.45
CA GLU A 51 10.75 -15.25 -16.07
C GLU A 51 10.22 -14.12 -15.18
N TYR A 52 10.00 -12.93 -15.74
CA TYR A 52 9.44 -11.79 -15.02
C TYR A 52 7.97 -12.03 -14.66
N GLU A 53 7.17 -12.64 -15.52
CA GLU A 53 5.77 -12.98 -15.22
C GLU A 53 5.62 -13.92 -14.01
N ARG A 54 6.54 -14.88 -13.86
CA ARG A 54 6.56 -15.79 -12.70
C ARG A 54 7.00 -15.09 -11.42
N SER A 55 7.94 -14.16 -11.52
CA SER A 55 8.44 -13.39 -10.38
C SER A 55 7.49 -12.27 -9.93
N VAL A 56 6.63 -11.80 -10.83
CA VAL A 56 5.70 -10.67 -10.58
C VAL A 56 4.34 -11.10 -10.03
N THR A 57 3.99 -12.40 -10.07
CA THR A 57 2.71 -12.83 -9.49
C THR A 57 2.79 -12.79 -7.97
N PRO A 58 2.15 -11.83 -7.31
CA PRO A 58 2.20 -11.69 -5.86
C PRO A 58 1.62 -12.93 -5.17
N LYS A 59 2.17 -13.25 -4.00
CA LYS A 59 1.62 -14.25 -3.09
C LYS A 59 0.82 -13.62 -1.97
N ILE A 60 1.02 -12.32 -1.77
CA ILE A 60 0.31 -11.48 -0.84
C ILE A 60 0.15 -10.10 -1.48
N ASP A 61 -0.99 -9.45 -1.29
CA ASP A 61 -1.28 -8.11 -1.81
C ASP A 61 -1.99 -7.30 -0.74
N PHE A 62 -1.53 -6.08 -0.49
CA PHE A 62 -2.05 -5.26 0.60
C PHE A 62 -3.44 -4.70 0.30
N ASN A 63 -3.79 -4.54 -0.98
CA ASN A 63 -5.13 -4.14 -1.40
C ASN A 63 -6.21 -5.17 -1.01
N PHE A 64 -5.83 -6.38 -0.62
CA PHE A 64 -6.76 -7.41 -0.17
C PHE A 64 -7.59 -6.98 1.04
N VAL A 65 -6.99 -6.26 1.98
CA VAL A 65 -7.68 -5.77 3.19
C VAL A 65 -7.64 -4.24 3.33
N ILE A 66 -6.71 -3.56 2.66
CA ILE A 66 -6.59 -2.10 2.66
C ILE A 66 -6.41 -1.62 1.21
N PRO A 67 -7.49 -1.55 0.43
CA PRO A 67 -7.42 -1.13 -0.96
C PRO A 67 -7.03 0.35 -1.07
N MET A 68 -5.99 0.64 -1.87
CA MET A 68 -5.63 2.03 -2.19
C MET A 68 -6.67 2.62 -3.15
N PRO A 69 -7.15 3.85 -2.90
CA PRO A 69 -8.02 4.55 -3.83
C PRO A 69 -7.34 4.74 -5.18
N LYS A 70 -8.01 4.33 -6.27
CA LYS A 70 -7.46 4.42 -7.63
C LYS A 70 -7.13 5.86 -8.03
N GLU A 71 -7.87 6.82 -7.52
CA GLU A 71 -7.67 8.24 -7.79
C GLU A 71 -6.34 8.78 -7.27
N LEU A 72 -5.72 8.10 -6.29
CA LEU A 72 -4.37 8.40 -5.82
C LEU A 72 -3.28 7.78 -6.70
N GLU A 73 -3.60 6.78 -7.51
CA GLU A 73 -2.65 6.19 -8.44
C GLU A 73 -2.17 7.27 -9.43
N GLY A 74 -0.86 7.31 -9.68
CA GLY A 74 -0.26 8.28 -10.60
C GLY A 74 -0.12 9.71 -10.07
N THR A 75 -0.56 10.01 -8.84
CA THR A 75 -0.23 11.29 -8.20
C THR A 75 1.26 11.37 -7.89
N THR A 76 1.79 12.59 -7.74
CA THR A 76 3.23 12.81 -7.52
C THR A 76 3.53 13.03 -6.04
N SER A 77 4.64 12.49 -5.55
CA SER A 77 5.14 12.74 -4.20
C SER A 77 6.61 13.18 -4.25
N PRO A 78 6.98 14.27 -3.54
CA PRO A 78 6.07 15.19 -2.85
C PRO A 78 5.14 15.91 -3.82
N ARG A 79 3.99 16.42 -3.31
CA ARG A 79 3.08 17.26 -4.11
C ARG A 79 3.87 18.41 -4.75
N PRO A 80 3.79 18.63 -6.07
CA PRO A 80 4.38 19.80 -6.70
C PRO A 80 3.72 21.08 -6.16
N LYS A 81 4.48 22.16 -6.13
CA LYS A 81 4.00 23.44 -5.65
C LYS A 81 3.29 24.22 -6.75
N THR A 82 2.26 24.97 -6.39
CA THR A 82 1.61 25.94 -7.28
C THR A 82 2.54 27.10 -7.55
N ARG A 83 2.21 27.90 -8.57
CA ARG A 83 2.97 29.11 -8.94
C ARG A 83 3.05 30.10 -7.78
N ASP A 84 1.95 30.30 -7.06
CA ASP A 84 1.88 31.21 -5.92
C ASP A 84 2.71 30.71 -4.74
N GLU A 85 2.67 29.43 -4.45
CA GLU A 85 3.51 28.80 -3.41
C GLU A 85 5.01 28.95 -3.74
N ILE A 86 5.41 28.79 -5.01
CA ILE A 86 6.80 28.99 -5.45
C ILE A 86 7.21 30.44 -5.27
N MET A 87 6.36 31.39 -5.68
CA MET A 87 6.63 32.81 -5.53
C MET A 87 6.70 33.25 -4.07
N GLN A 88 5.89 32.66 -3.20
CA GLN A 88 5.98 32.89 -1.77
C GLN A 88 7.29 32.37 -1.18
N LEU A 89 7.69 31.17 -1.53
CA LEU A 89 8.95 30.58 -1.09
C LEU A 89 10.18 31.34 -1.61
N ALA A 90 10.09 31.90 -2.81
CA ALA A 90 11.19 32.68 -3.40
C ALA A 90 11.51 33.96 -2.59
N LYS A 91 10.61 34.45 -1.73
CA LYS A 91 10.89 35.57 -0.82
C LYS A 91 11.83 35.18 0.32
N ASP A 92 11.79 33.91 0.75
CA ASP A 92 12.55 33.39 1.86
C ASP A 92 13.83 32.64 1.42
N HIS A 93 13.88 32.25 0.14
CA HIS A 93 14.98 31.49 -0.44
C HIS A 93 15.71 32.32 -1.49
N SER A 94 17.03 32.38 -1.40
CA SER A 94 17.90 33.04 -2.40
C SER A 94 18.11 32.11 -3.60
N TRP A 95 17.06 31.81 -4.36
CA TRP A 95 17.20 31.07 -5.61
C TRP A 95 17.72 31.99 -6.71
N ASP A 96 18.62 31.47 -7.56
CA ASP A 96 19.02 32.15 -8.77
C ASP A 96 17.87 32.19 -9.79
N GLU A 97 17.99 33.04 -10.79
CA GLU A 97 16.96 33.28 -11.81
C GLU A 97 16.62 31.99 -12.59
N GLU A 98 17.61 31.18 -12.90
CA GLU A 98 17.45 29.93 -13.66
C GLU A 98 16.68 28.89 -12.85
N SER A 99 17.04 28.71 -11.58
CA SER A 99 16.33 27.83 -10.64
C SER A 99 14.88 28.26 -10.41
N LEU A 100 14.62 29.55 -10.29
CA LEU A 100 13.27 30.08 -10.13
C LEU A 100 12.44 29.84 -11.41
N LYS A 101 13.00 30.14 -12.56
CA LYS A 101 12.35 29.91 -13.87
C LYS A 101 11.98 28.45 -14.05
N TRP A 102 12.92 27.53 -13.80
CA TRP A 102 12.66 26.08 -13.89
C TRP A 102 11.50 25.63 -12.98
N ARG A 103 11.47 26.12 -11.73
CA ARG A 103 10.39 25.80 -10.79
C ARG A 103 9.04 26.31 -11.25
N LEU A 104 8.99 27.52 -11.82
CA LEU A 104 7.76 28.11 -12.34
C LEU A 104 7.25 27.41 -13.62
N GLU A 105 8.16 26.88 -14.43
CA GLU A 105 7.81 26.08 -15.61
C GLU A 105 7.23 24.71 -15.22
N HIS A 106 7.64 24.18 -14.05
CA HIS A 106 7.18 22.90 -13.51
C HIS A 106 6.18 23.07 -12.36
N ALA A 107 5.59 24.23 -12.23
CA ALA A 107 4.57 24.50 -11.22
C ALA A 107 3.30 23.71 -11.49
N LEU A 108 2.65 23.30 -10.41
CA LEU A 108 1.34 22.67 -10.46
C LEU A 108 0.31 23.67 -11.01
N SER A 109 -0.54 23.23 -11.92
CA SER A 109 -1.65 24.04 -12.40
C SER A 109 -2.70 24.23 -11.31
N ASP A 110 -3.51 25.31 -11.40
CA ASP A 110 -4.58 25.55 -10.43
C ASP A 110 -5.66 24.44 -10.48
N GLU A 111 -5.90 23.88 -11.68
CA GLU A 111 -6.83 22.77 -11.87
C GLU A 111 -6.31 21.50 -11.18
N ASP A 112 -5.05 21.14 -11.38
CA ASP A 112 -4.44 19.99 -10.71
C ASP A 112 -4.34 20.21 -9.21
N ALA A 113 -4.06 21.44 -8.75
CA ALA A 113 -4.06 21.78 -7.34
C ALA A 113 -5.44 21.54 -6.71
N ALA A 114 -6.51 22.04 -7.34
CA ALA A 114 -7.88 21.85 -6.88
C ALA A 114 -8.26 20.35 -6.84
N ARG A 115 -7.82 19.56 -7.85
CA ARG A 115 -8.01 18.11 -7.87
C ARG A 115 -7.30 17.43 -6.71
N LEU A 116 -6.04 17.78 -6.42
CA LEU A 116 -5.31 17.20 -5.30
C LEU A 116 -5.91 17.58 -3.94
N ASP A 117 -6.43 18.81 -3.81
CA ASP A 117 -7.14 19.25 -2.61
C ASP A 117 -8.47 18.50 -2.41
N GLU A 118 -9.18 18.19 -3.51
CA GLU A 118 -10.35 17.30 -3.46
C GLU A 118 -9.97 15.89 -2.99
N LEU A 119 -8.89 15.29 -3.53
CA LEU A 119 -8.41 13.99 -3.09
C LEU A 119 -8.07 14.00 -1.61
N LYS A 120 -7.39 15.05 -1.14
CA LYS A 120 -7.07 15.22 0.29
C LYS A 120 -8.33 15.33 1.15
N SER A 121 -9.34 16.04 0.69
CA SER A 121 -10.62 16.14 1.38
C SER A 121 -11.37 14.81 1.47
N ARG A 122 -11.31 13.98 0.40
CA ARG A 122 -12.02 12.70 0.30
C ARG A 122 -11.30 11.57 1.04
N PHE A 123 -9.99 11.47 0.87
CA PHE A 123 -9.18 10.33 1.31
C PHE A 123 -8.22 10.65 2.46
N GLY A 124 -8.08 11.92 2.84
CA GLY A 124 -7.12 12.40 3.83
C GLY A 124 -5.71 12.62 3.26
N TYR A 125 -5.47 12.28 2.00
CA TYR A 125 -4.18 12.34 1.32
C TYR A 125 -4.34 12.86 -0.10
N ASP A 126 -3.36 13.61 -0.58
CA ASP A 126 -3.29 14.11 -1.95
C ASP A 126 -2.33 13.33 -2.84
N ASN A 127 -1.64 12.33 -2.29
CA ASN A 127 -0.71 11.49 -3.02
C ASN A 127 -0.66 10.05 -2.50
N TRP A 128 -0.30 9.14 -3.42
CA TRP A 128 -0.20 7.71 -3.14
C TRP A 128 0.84 7.38 -2.07
N TYR A 129 1.96 8.10 -2.02
CA TYR A 129 3.09 7.77 -1.16
C TYR A 129 2.75 7.92 0.32
N GLU A 130 2.22 9.08 0.71
CA GLU A 130 1.80 9.33 2.10
C GLU A 130 0.68 8.37 2.52
N TRP A 131 -0.25 8.11 1.59
CA TRP A 131 -1.30 7.14 1.82
C TRP A 131 -0.73 5.74 2.10
N CYS A 132 0.21 5.25 1.28
CA CYS A 132 0.84 3.93 1.47
C CYS A 132 1.60 3.84 2.80
N ILE A 133 2.39 4.87 3.14
CA ILE A 133 3.16 4.89 4.39
C ILE A 133 2.24 4.76 5.61
N VAL A 134 1.12 5.47 5.62
CA VAL A 134 0.21 5.45 6.76
C VAL A 134 -0.66 4.20 6.79
N ASN A 135 -1.21 3.78 5.65
CA ASN A 135 -2.19 2.70 5.59
C ASN A 135 -1.56 1.31 5.46
N TRP A 136 -0.46 1.17 4.73
CA TRP A 136 0.26 -0.11 4.61
C TRP A 136 1.48 -0.21 5.53
N GLY A 137 2.04 0.93 5.97
CA GLY A 137 3.26 1.01 6.76
C GLY A 137 4.54 0.95 5.92
N THR A 138 4.45 0.98 4.60
CA THR A 138 5.56 0.86 3.67
C THR A 138 5.27 1.63 2.38
N LYS A 139 6.33 2.02 1.66
CA LYS A 139 6.20 2.83 0.45
C LYS A 139 5.39 2.17 -0.66
N TRP A 140 5.58 0.88 -0.88
CA TRP A 140 4.95 0.12 -1.96
C TRP A 140 4.22 -1.10 -1.41
N ASN A 141 3.34 -1.67 -2.22
CA ASN A 141 2.77 -2.99 -1.99
C ASN A 141 3.88 -4.05 -1.84
N ALA A 142 3.53 -5.25 -1.41
CA ALA A 142 4.47 -6.34 -1.31
C ALA A 142 5.22 -6.54 -2.62
N CYS A 143 6.55 -6.52 -2.55
CA CYS A 143 7.41 -6.81 -3.68
C CYS A 143 7.77 -8.29 -3.67
N HIS A 144 7.83 -8.85 -4.86
CA HIS A 144 8.09 -10.27 -5.07
C HIS A 144 9.43 -10.41 -5.79
N SER A 145 10.36 -11.06 -5.11
CA SER A 145 11.61 -11.55 -5.65
C SER A 145 11.55 -13.09 -5.70
N GLU A 146 12.60 -13.72 -6.20
CA GLU A 146 12.73 -15.19 -6.22
C GLU A 146 12.63 -15.80 -4.80
N ASP A 147 12.95 -15.03 -3.77
CA ASP A 147 12.87 -15.44 -2.36
C ASP A 147 11.44 -15.34 -1.77
N CYS A 148 10.47 -14.86 -2.55
CA CYS A 148 9.08 -14.73 -2.10
C CYS A 148 8.32 -16.03 -2.34
N ASP A 149 7.93 -16.69 -1.26
CA ASP A 149 7.24 -17.96 -1.31
C ASP A 149 6.08 -18.05 -0.30
N VAL A 150 5.29 -19.12 -0.45
CA VAL A 150 4.29 -19.54 0.53
C VAL A 150 4.57 -20.99 0.89
N VAL A 151 4.81 -21.21 2.18
CA VAL A 151 5.06 -22.54 2.72
C VAL A 151 3.93 -22.92 3.67
N GLU A 152 3.29 -24.04 3.40
CA GLU A 152 2.30 -24.64 4.29
C GLU A 152 2.92 -25.72 5.15
N THR A 153 2.63 -25.66 6.44
CA THR A 153 2.98 -26.68 7.43
C THR A 153 1.73 -27.18 8.15
N ALA A 154 1.84 -28.25 8.90
CA ALA A 154 0.73 -28.74 9.73
C ALA A 154 0.22 -27.68 10.72
N GLN A 155 1.09 -26.75 11.16
CA GLN A 155 0.80 -25.81 12.25
C GLN A 155 0.54 -24.37 11.78
N MET A 156 1.08 -23.98 10.60
CA MET A 156 0.99 -22.59 10.12
C MET A 156 1.19 -22.50 8.61
N THR A 157 0.72 -21.40 8.04
CA THR A 157 1.07 -20.96 6.68
C THR A 157 2.04 -19.80 6.80
N ILE A 158 3.11 -19.81 6.01
CA ILE A 158 4.21 -18.82 6.05
C ILE A 158 4.28 -18.13 4.70
N TYR A 159 4.16 -16.80 4.71
CA TYR A 159 4.36 -15.93 3.55
C TYR A 159 5.69 -15.21 3.69
N ARG A 160 6.57 -15.32 2.69
CA ARG A 160 7.80 -14.54 2.60
C ARG A 160 7.67 -13.51 1.48
N PHE A 161 8.02 -12.26 1.76
CA PHE A 161 7.94 -11.17 0.80
C PHE A 161 8.81 -9.99 1.25
N SER A 162 9.11 -9.09 0.32
CA SER A 162 9.89 -7.90 0.61
C SER A 162 9.02 -6.64 0.58
N THR A 163 9.38 -5.65 1.39
CA THR A 163 8.77 -4.31 1.38
C THR A 163 9.83 -3.23 1.33
N ALA A 164 9.44 -2.05 0.82
CA ALA A 164 10.37 -0.93 0.70
C ALA A 164 10.44 -0.16 2.02
N TRP A 165 11.65 -0.12 2.63
CA TRP A 165 12.08 0.68 3.76
C TRP A 165 11.56 0.28 5.14
N SER A 166 10.40 -0.35 5.25
CA SER A 166 9.78 -0.66 6.54
C SER A 166 8.87 -1.89 6.47
N PRO A 167 8.64 -2.59 7.60
CA PRO A 167 7.70 -3.70 7.65
C PRO A 167 6.25 -3.20 7.59
N PRO A 168 5.33 -3.95 6.94
CA PRO A 168 3.93 -3.55 6.73
C PRO A 168 3.06 -3.80 7.98
N THR A 169 3.37 -3.16 9.10
CA THR A 169 2.68 -3.41 10.37
C THR A 169 1.19 -3.04 10.34
N PRO A 170 0.73 -1.92 9.72
CA PRO A 170 -0.68 -1.61 9.60
C PRO A 170 -1.46 -2.65 8.79
N PHE A 171 -0.86 -3.19 7.72
CA PHE A 171 -1.46 -4.26 6.94
C PHE A 171 -1.69 -5.52 7.78
N VAL A 172 -0.70 -5.91 8.60
CA VAL A 172 -0.84 -7.08 9.49
C VAL A 172 -1.91 -6.86 10.56
N HIS A 173 -2.08 -5.61 11.03
CA HIS A 173 -3.21 -5.22 11.89
C HIS A 173 -4.55 -5.45 11.21
N ALA A 174 -4.70 -4.95 9.98
CA ALA A 174 -5.92 -5.11 9.22
C ALA A 174 -6.27 -6.58 8.98
N LEU A 175 -5.27 -7.42 8.70
CA LEU A 175 -5.46 -8.88 8.59
C LEU A 175 -6.01 -9.47 9.88
N ALA A 176 -5.45 -9.10 11.04
CA ALA A 176 -5.89 -9.62 12.33
C ALA A 176 -7.34 -9.22 12.66
N ILE A 177 -7.76 -8.03 12.23
CA ILE A 177 -9.15 -7.57 12.37
C ILE A 177 -10.09 -8.31 11.41
N ALA A 178 -9.67 -8.48 10.15
CA ALA A 178 -10.47 -9.14 9.14
C ALA A 178 -10.63 -10.65 9.37
N PHE A 179 -9.62 -11.28 9.99
CA PHE A 179 -9.57 -12.72 10.25
C PHE A 179 -9.37 -13.03 11.75
N PRO A 180 -10.34 -12.75 12.61
CA PRO A 180 -10.17 -12.81 14.08
C PRO A 180 -9.90 -14.22 14.62
N LYS A 181 -10.15 -15.28 13.84
CA LYS A 181 -9.84 -16.67 14.20
C LYS A 181 -8.38 -17.06 13.96
N LEU A 182 -7.61 -16.16 13.31
CA LEU A 182 -6.21 -16.38 12.96
C LEU A 182 -5.30 -15.51 13.83
N THR A 183 -4.09 -16.01 14.04
CA THR A 183 -3.00 -15.25 14.67
C THR A 183 -1.94 -14.95 13.61
N PHE A 184 -1.60 -13.68 13.46
CA PHE A 184 -0.60 -13.20 12.54
C PHE A 184 0.67 -12.80 13.30
N ARG A 185 1.81 -13.35 12.89
CA ARG A 185 3.13 -12.98 13.43
C ARG A 185 4.03 -12.55 12.30
N LEU A 186 4.45 -11.30 12.33
CA LEU A 186 5.42 -10.73 11.41
C LEU A 186 6.82 -10.77 12.03
N GLU A 187 7.76 -11.36 11.34
CA GLU A 187 9.19 -11.25 11.60
C GLU A 187 9.80 -10.52 10.41
N TYR A 188 10.70 -9.58 10.68
CA TYR A 188 11.32 -8.78 9.61
C TYR A 188 12.79 -8.52 9.88
N THR A 189 13.54 -8.27 8.81
CA THR A 189 14.95 -7.86 8.85
C THR A 189 15.15 -6.70 7.88
N LEU A 190 15.77 -5.63 8.36
CA LEU A 190 16.12 -4.42 7.61
C LEU A 190 17.55 -4.02 7.97
N GLU A 191 18.47 -4.01 6.99
CA GLU A 191 19.85 -3.51 7.13
C GLU A 191 20.59 -4.00 8.39
N GLY A 192 20.42 -5.28 8.76
CA GLY A 192 21.03 -5.85 9.97
C GLY A 192 20.20 -5.66 11.23
N GLU A 193 19.18 -4.85 11.23
CA GLU A 193 18.18 -4.78 12.29
C GLU A 193 17.11 -5.86 12.06
N SER A 194 16.72 -6.54 13.14
CA SER A 194 15.64 -7.53 13.09
C SER A 194 14.61 -7.25 14.17
N GLY A 195 13.34 -7.38 13.80
CA GLY A 195 12.23 -7.24 14.72
C GLY A 195 11.24 -8.40 14.61
N LYS A 196 10.50 -8.61 15.69
CA LYS A 196 9.40 -9.57 15.73
C LYS A 196 8.16 -8.89 16.24
N TRP A 197 7.08 -9.05 15.52
CA TRP A 197 5.82 -8.47 15.85
C TRP A 197 4.73 -9.52 15.80
N SER A 198 3.90 -9.65 16.85
CA SER A 198 2.86 -10.66 16.89
C SER A 198 1.54 -9.99 17.20
N MET A 199 0.56 -10.25 16.33
CA MET A 199 -0.82 -9.85 16.54
C MET A 199 -1.72 -11.09 16.58
N THR A 200 -2.54 -11.14 17.58
CA THR A 200 -3.69 -12.04 17.65
C THR A 200 -4.93 -11.23 17.31
N GLY A 201 -5.87 -11.82 16.59
CA GLY A 201 -7.17 -11.21 16.32
C GLY A 201 -8.07 -11.05 17.57
N ASP A 202 -7.48 -10.92 18.75
CA ASP A 202 -8.20 -10.68 19.99
C ASP A 202 -8.85 -9.29 19.97
N PRO A 203 -10.19 -9.24 19.90
CA PRO A 203 -10.93 -7.98 19.78
C PRO A 203 -10.66 -6.98 20.90
N GLU A 204 -10.48 -7.46 22.13
CA GLU A 204 -10.36 -6.60 23.31
C GLU A 204 -9.03 -5.87 23.38
N LYS A 205 -7.99 -6.47 22.82
CA LYS A 205 -6.62 -5.94 22.88
C LYS A 205 -6.35 -4.80 21.89
N TYR A 206 -7.22 -4.62 20.88
CA TYR A 206 -7.00 -3.70 19.73
C TYR A 206 -8.20 -2.80 19.42
N GLU A 207 -9.03 -2.50 20.40
CA GLU A 207 -10.24 -1.69 20.23
C GLU A 207 -9.94 -0.29 19.63
N GLY A 208 -8.80 0.31 19.96
CA GLY A 208 -8.37 1.58 19.39
C GLY A 208 -8.06 1.49 17.89
N CYS A 209 -7.39 0.41 17.44
CA CYS A 209 -7.09 0.18 16.02
C CYS A 209 -8.36 -0.20 15.24
N ARG A 210 -9.28 -0.96 15.83
CA ARG A 210 -10.60 -1.27 15.26
C ARG A 210 -11.41 -0.01 15.03
N LYS A 211 -11.43 0.88 16.00
CA LYS A 211 -12.16 2.14 15.90
C LYS A 211 -11.62 2.99 14.75
N ALA A 212 -10.29 3.16 14.64
CA ALA A 212 -9.65 3.90 13.56
C ALA A 212 -9.93 3.28 12.18
N LEU A 213 -9.84 1.95 12.04
CA LEU A 213 -10.12 1.26 10.78
C LEU A 213 -11.62 1.30 10.41
N LYS A 214 -12.49 1.20 11.40
CA LYS A 214 -13.94 1.32 11.22
C LYS A 214 -14.30 2.75 10.77
N GLU A 215 -13.77 3.76 11.41
CA GLU A 215 -13.96 5.15 11.02
C GLU A 215 -13.42 5.43 9.61
N GLN A 216 -12.30 4.83 9.23
CA GLN A 216 -11.74 4.92 7.89
C GLN A 216 -12.62 4.23 6.85
N ASN A 217 -13.10 3.02 7.13
CA ASN A 217 -14.02 2.30 6.24
C ASN A 217 -15.37 3.02 6.11
N GLU A 218 -15.93 3.53 7.20
CA GLU A 218 -17.16 4.33 7.17
C GLU A 218 -17.00 5.61 6.34
N ARG A 219 -15.85 6.27 6.40
CA ARG A 219 -15.54 7.43 5.53
C ARG A 219 -15.46 7.05 4.06
N LEU A 220 -14.85 5.91 3.74
CA LEU A 220 -14.76 5.40 2.37
C LEU A 220 -16.14 4.98 1.83
N GLU A 221 -16.96 4.32 2.63
CA GLU A 221 -18.33 3.97 2.28
C GLU A 221 -19.20 5.22 2.06
N GLN A 222 -19.13 6.20 2.95
CA GLN A 222 -19.86 7.46 2.80
C GLN A 222 -19.41 8.27 1.58
N ALA A 223 -18.11 8.26 1.26
CA ALA A 223 -17.59 8.87 0.05
C ALA A 223 -18.11 8.16 -1.21
N ALA A 224 -18.14 6.83 -1.22
CA ALA A 224 -18.68 6.03 -2.32
C ALA A 224 -20.19 6.28 -2.51
N ILE A 225 -20.98 6.33 -1.43
CA ILE A 225 -22.42 6.62 -1.48
C ILE A 225 -22.68 8.02 -2.03
N LYS A 226 -21.87 9.03 -1.64
CA LYS A 226 -21.99 10.40 -2.15
C LYS A 226 -21.73 10.48 -3.66
N ILE A 227 -20.78 9.71 -4.17
CA ILE A 227 -20.49 9.64 -5.62
C ILE A 227 -21.64 9.00 -6.38
N ILE A 228 -22.18 7.88 -5.87
CA ILE A 228 -23.30 7.17 -6.50
C ILE A 228 -24.57 8.01 -6.51
N SER A 229 -24.81 8.83 -5.48
CA SER A 229 -25.98 9.72 -5.41
C SER A 229 -25.84 11.01 -6.22
N SER A 230 -24.65 11.29 -6.78
CA SER A 230 -24.38 12.45 -7.65
C SER A 230 -24.31 12.10 -9.15
N LEU A 231 -24.46 10.81 -9.48
CA LEU A 231 -24.61 10.28 -10.84
C LEU A 231 -26.08 10.05 -11.18
#